data_c7e9a03a5ad0cea1ff38e7f8be8556a5
#
_entry.id   c7e9a03a5ad0cea1ff38e7f8be8556a5
#
_cell.length_a   1.000
_cell.length_b   1.000
_cell.length_c   1.000
_cell.angle_alpha   90.00
_cell.angle_beta   90.00
_cell.angle_gamma   90.00
#
_symmetry.space_group_name_H-M   'P 1'
#
loop_
_entity.id
_entity.type
_entity.pdbx_description
1 polymer ?
#
loop_
_entity_poly.entity_id
_entity_poly.type
_entity_poly.pdbx_seq_one_letter_code
_entity_poly.pdbx_strand_id
1 'polypeptide(L)'
;YIFLVFFLISFFAVWVLSRSKLGYRLRAVRDDPQAALSLCINVSNYKIIAYVISAMIMAPMGSLFAQYILIIDPDRVFNIEISIIVLLITVLGGIGNVWGPIIGASILIPISEYSRIYLGGTGGAVDLILYGLILMIICVFRPNGLISFIPKDILERKKQR
;
A
#
# COMPACT_ATOMS: atom_id res chain seq x y z
N TYR A 1 7.22 16.06 12.25
CA TYR A 1 6.94 16.97 11.14
C TYR A 1 7.56 16.47 9.83
N ILE A 2 8.83 16.02 9.83
CA ILE A 2 9.53 15.54 8.63
C ILE A 2 8.78 14.38 7.96
N PHE A 3 8.36 13.38 8.73
CA PHE A 3 7.57 12.24 8.22
C PHE A 3 6.25 12.69 7.56
N LEU A 4 5.58 13.68 8.12
CA LEU A 4 4.33 14.20 7.58
C LEU A 4 4.56 14.89 6.23
N VAL A 5 5.62 15.70 6.12
CA VAL A 5 5.99 16.38 4.87
C VAL A 5 6.31 15.35 3.78
N PHE A 6 7.14 14.35 4.10
CA PHE A 6 7.47 13.28 3.15
C PHE A 6 6.24 12.44 2.75
N PHE A 7 5.34 12.16 3.69
CA PHE A 7 4.09 11.47 3.39
C PHE A 7 3.24 12.28 2.40
N LEU A 8 3.09 13.59 2.60
CA LEU A 8 2.34 14.45 1.69
C LEU A 8 2.98 14.53 0.30
N ILE A 9 4.31 14.65 0.23
CA ILE A 9 5.04 14.66 -1.04
C ILE A 9 4.84 13.34 -1.79
N SER A 10 5.03 12.21 -1.11
CA SER A 10 4.87 10.86 -1.69
C SER A 10 3.43 10.63 -2.14
N PHE A 11 2.46 11.02 -1.33
CA PHE A 11 1.05 10.92 -1.67
C PHE A 11 0.70 11.75 -2.92
N PHE A 12 1.18 13.00 -2.96
CA PHE A 12 0.96 13.88 -4.10
C PHE A 12 1.63 13.34 -5.37
N ALA A 13 2.86 12.85 -5.27
CA ALA A 13 3.59 12.23 -6.39
C ALA A 13 2.82 11.04 -6.97
N VAL A 14 2.35 10.11 -6.12
CA VAL A 14 1.56 8.95 -6.55
C VAL A 14 0.22 9.39 -7.14
N TRP A 15 -0.43 10.41 -6.57
CA TRP A 15 -1.70 10.93 -7.05
C TRP A 15 -1.57 11.55 -8.45
N VAL A 16 -0.53 12.37 -8.68
CA VAL A 16 -0.24 12.95 -10.00
C VAL A 16 0.11 11.85 -11.00
N LEU A 17 0.96 10.89 -10.60
CA LEU A 17 1.34 9.77 -11.46
C LEU A 17 0.11 8.94 -11.86
N SER A 18 -0.81 8.68 -10.93
CA SER A 18 -2.02 7.90 -11.20
C SER A 18 -2.96 8.54 -12.22
N ARG A 19 -2.86 9.88 -12.41
CA ARG A 19 -3.64 10.65 -13.40
C ARG A 19 -2.88 10.95 -14.69
N SER A 20 -1.59 10.64 -14.74
CA SER A 20 -0.77 10.83 -15.92
C SER A 20 -1.04 9.77 -16.99
N LYS A 21 -0.56 10.02 -18.22
CA LYS A 21 -0.60 9.02 -19.32
C LYS A 21 0.13 7.73 -18.94
N LEU A 22 1.20 7.84 -18.13
CA LEU A 22 1.92 6.68 -17.58
C LEU A 22 1.02 5.85 -16.66
N GLY A 23 0.28 6.49 -15.76
CA GLY A 23 -0.63 5.80 -14.84
C GLY A 23 -1.74 5.03 -15.57
N TYR A 24 -2.29 5.58 -16.65
CA TYR A 24 -3.27 4.87 -17.48
C TYR A 24 -2.68 3.64 -18.18
N ARG A 25 -1.49 3.74 -18.73
CA ARG A 25 -0.80 2.61 -19.37
C ARG A 25 -0.41 1.53 -18.36
N LEU A 26 0.04 1.92 -17.17
CA LEU A 26 0.34 0.99 -16.07
C LEU A 26 -0.90 0.22 -15.60
N ARG A 27 -2.06 0.86 -15.56
CA ARG A 27 -3.33 0.18 -15.25
C ARG A 27 -3.73 -0.80 -16.35
N ALA A 28 -3.60 -0.41 -17.62
CA ALA A 28 -3.88 -1.31 -18.75
C ALA A 28 -2.99 -2.56 -18.71
N VAL A 29 -1.68 -2.39 -18.43
CA VAL A 29 -0.73 -3.51 -18.26
C VAL A 29 -1.08 -4.38 -17.04
N ARG A 30 -1.61 -3.81 -15.97
CA ARG A 30 -2.04 -4.55 -14.78
C ARG A 30 -3.29 -5.37 -15.03
N ASP A 31 -4.28 -4.78 -15.70
CA ASP A 31 -5.61 -5.38 -15.86
C ASP A 31 -5.58 -6.51 -16.90
N ASP A 32 -4.92 -6.31 -18.04
CA ASP A 32 -4.68 -7.36 -19.04
C ASP A 32 -3.37 -7.12 -19.81
N PRO A 33 -2.29 -7.86 -19.46
CA PRO A 33 -1.02 -7.74 -20.16
C PRO A 33 -1.07 -8.15 -21.64
N GLN A 34 -1.94 -9.11 -22.02
CA GLN A 34 -2.04 -9.58 -23.39
C GLN A 34 -2.76 -8.57 -24.28
N ALA A 35 -3.85 -7.98 -23.77
CA ALA A 35 -4.53 -6.91 -24.47
C ALA A 35 -3.63 -5.66 -24.62
N ALA A 36 -2.80 -5.35 -23.61
CA ALA A 36 -1.83 -4.26 -23.70
C ALA A 36 -0.76 -4.50 -24.79
N LEU A 37 -0.28 -5.73 -24.93
CA LEU A 37 0.64 -6.10 -26.03
C LEU A 37 0.00 -5.93 -27.41
N SER A 38 -1.27 -6.26 -27.57
CA SER A 38 -2.01 -6.08 -28.83
C SER A 38 -2.15 -4.60 -29.21
N LEU A 39 -2.08 -3.69 -28.25
CA LEU A 39 -2.04 -2.24 -28.44
C LEU A 39 -0.62 -1.69 -28.61
N CYS A 40 0.37 -2.53 -28.92
CA CYS A 40 1.78 -2.19 -29.08
C CYS A 40 2.40 -1.56 -27.80
N ILE A 41 1.85 -1.83 -26.64
CA ILE A 41 2.42 -1.38 -25.35
C ILE A 41 3.46 -2.43 -24.91
N ASN A 42 4.71 -2.01 -24.74
CA ASN A 42 5.77 -2.89 -24.25
C ASN A 42 5.62 -3.13 -22.75
N VAL A 43 4.95 -4.23 -22.37
CA VAL A 43 4.61 -4.60 -20.99
C VAL A 43 5.84 -4.66 -20.09
N SER A 44 6.97 -5.19 -20.60
CA SER A 44 8.21 -5.32 -19.83
C SER A 44 8.75 -3.96 -19.38
N ASN A 45 8.83 -3.01 -20.30
CA ASN A 45 9.34 -1.67 -20.01
C ASN A 45 8.44 -0.93 -18.99
N TYR A 46 7.12 -1.06 -19.11
CA TYR A 46 6.20 -0.43 -18.16
C TYR A 46 6.28 -1.05 -16.77
N LYS A 47 6.51 -2.36 -16.63
CA LYS A 47 6.79 -3.01 -15.35
C LYS A 47 8.07 -2.47 -14.71
N ILE A 48 9.15 -2.35 -15.49
CA ILE A 48 10.42 -1.80 -14.99
C ILE A 48 10.23 -0.36 -14.51
N ILE A 49 9.55 0.48 -15.28
CA ILE A 49 9.26 1.86 -14.91
C ILE A 49 8.46 1.92 -13.59
N ALA A 50 7.47 1.04 -13.41
CA ALA A 50 6.70 0.98 -12.18
C ALA A 50 7.57 0.63 -10.96
N TYR A 51 8.48 -0.34 -11.09
CA TYR A 51 9.41 -0.72 -10.04
C TYR A 51 10.38 0.41 -9.70
N VAL A 52 10.94 1.09 -10.71
CA VAL A 52 11.87 2.21 -10.51
C VAL A 52 11.19 3.35 -9.75
N ILE A 53 9.98 3.73 -10.15
CA ILE A 53 9.21 4.80 -9.49
C ILE A 53 8.88 4.40 -8.04
N SER A 54 8.45 3.16 -7.82
CA SER A 54 8.18 2.64 -6.48
C SER A 54 9.43 2.70 -5.59
N ALA A 55 10.57 2.25 -6.11
CA ALA A 55 11.84 2.30 -5.38
C ALA A 55 12.27 3.74 -5.05
N MET A 56 12.09 4.69 -5.98
CA MET A 56 12.42 6.10 -5.75
C MET A 56 11.58 6.73 -4.63
N ILE A 57 10.33 6.32 -4.46
CA ILE A 57 9.46 6.80 -3.40
C ILE A 57 9.79 6.13 -2.07
N MET A 58 10.13 4.82 -2.09
CA MET A 58 10.43 4.06 -0.88
C MET A 58 11.79 4.36 -0.28
N ALA A 59 12.80 4.69 -1.08
CA ALA A 59 14.17 4.94 -0.61
C ALA A 59 14.27 6.06 0.43
N PRO A 60 13.68 7.26 0.25
CA PRO A 60 13.69 8.29 1.28
C PRO A 60 12.95 7.89 2.55
N MET A 61 11.86 7.11 2.43
CA MET A 61 11.12 6.61 3.60
C MET A 61 11.95 5.62 4.41
N GLY A 62 12.70 4.75 3.74
CA GLY A 62 13.64 3.83 4.40
C GLY A 62 14.74 4.56 5.16
N SER A 63 15.31 5.63 4.59
CA SER A 63 16.34 6.43 5.26
C SER A 63 15.80 7.17 6.49
N LEU A 64 14.59 7.70 6.43
CA LEU A 64 13.92 8.31 7.57
C LEU A 64 13.60 7.29 8.66
N PHE A 65 13.17 6.09 8.29
CA PHE A 65 12.90 5.00 9.23
C PHE A 65 14.18 4.58 9.95
N ALA A 66 15.30 4.48 9.24
CA ALA A 66 16.61 4.17 9.83
C ALA A 66 17.05 5.25 10.84
N GLN A 67 16.82 6.54 10.53
CA GLN A 67 17.10 7.65 11.46
C GLN A 67 16.19 7.62 12.70
N TYR A 68 14.96 7.15 12.57
CA TYR A 68 14.01 7.04 13.68
C TYR A 68 14.42 5.96 14.69
N ILE A 69 14.93 4.82 14.19
CA ILE A 69 15.36 3.70 15.05
C ILE A 69 16.68 3.98 15.76
N LEU A 70 17.52 4.94 15.26
CA LEU A 70 18.82 5.34 15.81
C LEU A 70 19.89 4.23 15.79
N ILE A 71 19.52 2.97 15.95
CA ILE A 71 20.42 1.81 15.94
C ILE A 71 20.03 0.96 14.73
N ILE A 72 20.89 0.96 13.71
CA ILE A 72 20.70 0.15 12.50
C ILE A 72 21.20 -1.26 12.80
N ASP A 73 20.29 -2.10 13.27
CA ASP A 73 20.52 -3.53 13.42
C ASP A 73 19.92 -4.23 12.19
N PRO A 74 20.69 -5.04 11.44
CA PRO A 74 20.21 -5.76 10.26
C PRO A 74 18.93 -6.56 10.54
N ASP A 75 18.84 -7.23 11.68
CA ASP A 75 17.69 -8.05 12.07
C ASP A 75 16.42 -7.22 12.27
N ARG A 76 16.55 -5.96 12.65
CA ARG A 76 15.40 -5.04 12.82
C ARG A 76 14.98 -4.38 11.52
N VAL A 77 15.95 -4.05 10.66
CA VAL A 77 15.66 -3.34 9.40
C VAL A 77 15.13 -4.30 8.33
N PHE A 78 15.69 -5.51 8.26
CA PHE A 78 15.26 -6.56 7.32
C PHE A 78 14.19 -7.49 7.89
N ASN A 79 13.39 -7.01 8.85
CA ASN A 79 12.34 -7.82 9.44
C ASN A 79 11.21 -8.09 8.43
N ILE A 80 10.95 -9.38 8.20
CA ILE A 80 9.88 -9.86 7.32
C ILE A 80 8.50 -9.40 7.83
N GLU A 81 8.32 -9.24 9.14
CA GLU A 81 7.06 -8.77 9.74
C GLU A 81 6.63 -7.42 9.19
N ILE A 82 7.56 -6.47 9.04
CA ILE A 82 7.27 -5.14 8.49
C ILE A 82 6.73 -5.26 7.05
N SER A 83 7.36 -6.11 6.25
CA SER A 83 6.94 -6.34 4.86
C SER A 83 5.55 -6.95 4.79
N ILE A 84 5.25 -7.91 5.66
CA ILE A 84 3.92 -8.54 5.77
C ILE A 84 2.87 -7.50 6.17
N ILE A 85 3.12 -6.68 7.18
CA ILE A 85 2.18 -5.65 7.65
C ILE A 85 1.86 -4.66 6.51
N VAL A 86 2.87 -4.18 5.79
CA VAL A 86 2.68 -3.25 4.67
C VAL A 86 1.84 -3.88 3.56
N LEU A 87 2.09 -5.16 3.25
CA LEU A 87 1.31 -5.91 2.27
C LEU A 87 -0.15 -6.06 2.74
N LEU A 88 -0.36 -6.41 4.00
CA LEU A 88 -1.69 -6.55 4.59
C LEU A 88 -2.47 -5.24 4.57
N ILE A 89 -1.86 -4.12 4.96
CA ILE A 89 -2.46 -2.79 4.90
C ILE A 89 -2.93 -2.47 3.46
N THR A 90 -2.10 -2.79 2.48
CA THR A 90 -2.39 -2.51 1.07
C THR A 90 -3.54 -3.36 0.53
N VAL A 91 -3.54 -4.65 0.86
CA VAL A 91 -4.61 -5.59 0.45
C VAL A 91 -5.93 -5.23 1.13
N LEU A 92 -5.90 -4.97 2.42
CA LEU A 92 -7.06 -4.60 3.24
C LEU A 92 -7.68 -3.29 2.78
N GLY A 93 -6.85 -2.30 2.44
CA GLY A 93 -7.31 -1.03 1.92
C GLY A 93 -7.91 -1.12 0.52
N GLY A 94 -7.52 -2.11 -0.28
CA GLY A 94 -7.93 -2.31 -1.67
C GLY A 94 -6.84 -1.96 -2.67
N ILE A 95 -6.41 -2.98 -3.41
CA ILE A 95 -5.34 -2.89 -4.41
C ILE A 95 -5.78 -2.00 -5.57
N GLY A 96 -4.92 -1.05 -5.95
CA GLY A 96 -5.12 -0.19 -7.13
C GLY A 96 -5.77 1.17 -6.87
N ASN A 97 -6.10 1.49 -5.63
CA ASN A 97 -6.56 2.80 -5.22
C ASN A 97 -5.52 3.54 -4.37
N VAL A 98 -5.31 4.82 -4.64
CA VAL A 98 -4.35 5.65 -3.88
C VAL A 98 -4.81 5.86 -2.42
N TRP A 99 -6.11 5.85 -2.18
CA TRP A 99 -6.71 5.98 -0.84
C TRP A 99 -6.71 4.68 -0.03
N GLY A 100 -6.52 3.52 -0.69
CA GLY A 100 -6.52 2.22 -0.07
C GLY A 100 -5.61 2.10 1.14
N PRO A 101 -4.31 2.28 0.95
CA PRO A 101 -3.34 2.13 2.03
C PRO A 101 -3.60 3.06 3.22
N ILE A 102 -4.15 4.27 3.00
CA ILE A 102 -4.48 5.21 4.08
C ILE A 102 -5.61 4.65 4.95
N ILE A 103 -6.67 4.16 4.33
CA ILE A 103 -7.81 3.57 5.05
C ILE A 103 -7.38 2.27 5.72
N GLY A 104 -6.61 1.42 5.03
CA GLY A 104 -6.07 0.19 5.59
C GLY A 104 -5.19 0.45 6.82
N ALA A 105 -4.27 1.41 6.74
CA ALA A 105 -3.40 1.80 7.85
C ALA A 105 -4.18 2.37 9.03
N SER A 106 -5.16 3.24 8.79
CA SER A 106 -5.95 3.88 9.85
C SER A 106 -6.78 2.89 10.68
N ILE A 107 -7.08 1.72 10.13
CA ILE A 107 -7.81 0.66 10.82
C ILE A 107 -6.85 -0.35 11.44
N LEU A 108 -5.87 -0.82 10.67
CA LEU A 108 -5.01 -1.92 11.08
C LEU A 108 -4.00 -1.51 12.16
N ILE A 109 -3.42 -0.31 12.06
CA ILE A 109 -2.40 0.16 13.01
C ILE A 109 -2.98 0.31 14.43
N PRO A 110 -4.13 0.97 14.67
CA PRO A 110 -4.70 1.04 16.01
C PRO A 110 -5.06 -0.34 16.59
N ILE A 111 -5.61 -1.23 15.76
CA ILE A 111 -5.95 -2.59 16.20
C ILE A 111 -4.69 -3.34 16.65
N SER A 112 -3.61 -3.21 15.88
CA SER A 112 -2.30 -3.78 16.20
C SER A 112 -1.76 -3.28 17.54
N GLU A 113 -1.78 -1.97 17.74
CA GLU A 113 -1.28 -1.36 18.99
C GLU A 113 -2.14 -1.75 20.20
N TYR A 114 -3.47 -1.79 20.06
CA TYR A 114 -4.36 -2.27 21.11
C TYR A 114 -4.09 -3.74 21.47
N SER A 115 -3.92 -4.61 20.46
CA SER A 115 -3.57 -6.01 20.64
C SER A 115 -2.28 -6.16 21.45
N ARG A 116 -1.25 -5.40 21.10
CA ARG A 116 0.05 -5.43 21.76
C ARG A 116 -0.02 -5.00 23.24
N ILE A 117 -0.86 -4.02 23.56
CA ILE A 117 -1.04 -3.53 24.92
C ILE A 117 -1.80 -4.54 25.78
N TYR A 118 -2.88 -5.12 25.27
CA TYR A 118 -3.76 -6.00 26.06
C TYR A 118 -3.27 -7.45 26.15
N LEU A 119 -2.60 -7.97 25.14
CA LEU A 119 -2.09 -9.34 25.10
C LEU A 119 -0.65 -9.47 25.67
N GLY A 120 -0.12 -8.40 26.25
CA GLY A 120 1.03 -8.47 27.14
C GLY A 120 2.33 -8.94 26.51
N GLY A 121 2.73 -8.40 25.38
CA GLY A 121 4.12 -8.51 24.92
C GLY A 121 4.62 -9.93 24.60
N THR A 122 3.73 -10.89 24.40
CA THR A 122 4.10 -12.26 23.99
C THR A 122 4.51 -12.32 22.51
N GLY A 123 5.40 -11.39 22.11
CA GLY A 123 6.15 -11.40 20.86
C GLY A 123 5.35 -11.73 19.60
N GLY A 124 5.52 -10.98 18.57
CA GLY A 124 5.08 -11.08 17.17
C GLY A 124 4.15 -12.18 16.65
N ALA A 125 4.11 -13.35 17.31
CA ALA A 125 3.29 -14.48 16.87
C ALA A 125 1.78 -14.22 17.03
N VAL A 126 1.33 -13.60 18.10
CA VAL A 126 -0.08 -13.29 18.34
C VAL A 126 -0.56 -12.21 17.39
N ASP A 127 0.28 -11.22 17.14
CA ASP A 127 0.00 -10.15 16.17
C ASP A 127 -0.16 -10.73 14.76
N LEU A 128 0.70 -11.66 14.34
CA LEU A 128 0.61 -12.34 13.05
C LEU A 128 -0.68 -13.16 12.90
N ILE A 129 -1.10 -13.85 13.97
CA ILE A 129 -2.36 -14.62 13.98
C ILE A 129 -3.57 -13.68 13.83
N LEU A 130 -3.58 -12.57 14.57
CA LEU A 130 -4.64 -11.56 14.48
C LEU A 130 -4.69 -10.92 13.10
N TYR A 131 -3.54 -10.57 12.51
CA TYR A 131 -3.48 -10.05 11.16
C TYR A 131 -4.02 -11.05 10.13
N GLY A 132 -3.62 -12.32 10.24
CA GLY A 132 -4.10 -13.38 9.38
C GLY A 132 -5.62 -13.57 9.48
N LEU A 133 -6.15 -13.53 10.69
CA LEU A 133 -7.58 -13.67 10.96
C LEU A 133 -8.38 -12.48 10.42
N ILE A 134 -7.92 -11.26 10.65
CA ILE A 134 -8.54 -10.04 10.10
C ILE A 134 -8.53 -10.07 8.58
N LEU A 135 -7.40 -10.46 7.98
CA LEU A 135 -7.29 -10.58 6.53
C LEU A 135 -8.23 -11.63 5.98
N MET A 136 -8.32 -12.80 6.63
CA MET A 136 -9.22 -13.87 6.23
C MET A 136 -10.69 -13.41 6.23
N ILE A 137 -11.11 -12.75 7.31
CA ILE A 137 -12.47 -12.22 7.42
C ILE A 137 -12.73 -11.21 6.28
N ILE A 138 -11.83 -10.27 6.04
CA ILE A 138 -12.03 -9.24 5.01
C ILE A 138 -11.99 -9.83 3.61
N CYS A 139 -11.08 -10.77 3.34
CA CYS A 139 -10.99 -11.43 2.03
C CYS A 139 -12.24 -12.24 1.70
N VAL A 140 -12.83 -12.91 2.70
CA VAL A 140 -14.06 -13.71 2.55
C VAL A 140 -15.28 -12.80 2.34
N PHE A 141 -15.40 -11.72 3.14
CA PHE A 141 -16.58 -10.84 3.07
C PHE A 141 -16.46 -9.76 1.98
N ARG A 142 -15.25 -9.34 1.61
CA ARG A 142 -15.02 -8.23 0.67
C ARG A 142 -13.71 -8.36 -0.12
N PRO A 143 -13.70 -9.14 -1.22
CA PRO A 143 -12.49 -9.35 -2.04
C PRO A 143 -11.97 -8.06 -2.70
N ASN A 144 -12.78 -7.00 -2.77
CA ASN A 144 -12.39 -5.69 -3.35
C ASN A 144 -11.80 -4.70 -2.33
N GLY A 145 -11.57 -5.13 -1.08
CA GLY A 145 -11.05 -4.29 0.00
C GLY A 145 -12.08 -3.31 0.60
N LEU A 146 -11.68 -2.62 1.66
CA LEU A 146 -12.54 -1.70 2.43
C LEU A 146 -13.00 -0.46 1.65
N ILE A 147 -12.29 -0.08 0.58
CA ILE A 147 -12.70 1.03 -0.31
C ILE A 147 -14.08 0.81 -0.94
N SER A 148 -14.56 -0.42 -1.02
CA SER A 148 -15.92 -0.71 -1.49
C SER A 148 -17.03 -0.15 -0.58
N PHE A 149 -16.69 0.36 0.61
CA PHE A 149 -17.63 1.10 1.48
C PHE A 149 -17.84 2.55 1.06
N ILE A 150 -16.92 3.13 0.28
CA ILE A 150 -17.10 4.51 -0.22
C ILE A 150 -18.02 4.41 -1.43
N PRO A 151 -19.24 4.99 -1.39
CA PRO A 151 -20.18 4.94 -2.50
C PRO A 151 -19.52 5.50 -3.76
N LYS A 152 -19.63 4.75 -4.86
CA LYS A 152 -19.02 5.05 -6.17
C LYS A 152 -19.44 6.43 -6.71
N ASP A 153 -20.54 6.98 -6.23
CA ASP A 153 -21.10 8.27 -6.65
C ASP A 153 -20.15 9.47 -6.40
N ILE A 154 -19.27 9.38 -5.39
CA ILE A 154 -18.30 10.46 -5.11
C ILE A 154 -17.09 10.36 -6.02
N LEU A 155 -16.71 9.16 -6.45
CA LEU A 155 -15.57 8.91 -7.33
C LEU A 155 -15.89 9.08 -8.81
N GLU A 156 -17.14 8.81 -9.23
CA GLU A 156 -17.56 8.88 -10.63
C GLU A 156 -18.00 10.28 -11.07
N ARG A 157 -18.51 11.14 -10.19
CA ARG A 157 -18.85 12.53 -10.53
C ARG A 157 -17.66 13.36 -11.05
N LYS A 158 -16.44 12.91 -10.86
CA LYS A 158 -15.22 13.56 -11.37
C LYS A 158 -14.73 13.01 -12.72
N LYS A 159 -15.39 12.01 -13.30
CA LYS A 159 -14.99 11.39 -14.58
C LYS A 159 -15.75 11.96 -15.78
N GLN A 160 -16.77 12.78 -15.54
CA GLN A 160 -17.61 13.38 -16.60
C GLN A 160 -17.45 14.92 -16.76
N ARG A 161 -16.35 15.48 -16.20
CA ARG A 161 -15.95 16.86 -16.52
C ARG A 161 -14.57 16.94 -17.11
#